data_6105661854218605acc89cb2662dda05
#
_entry.id   6105661854218605acc89cb2662dda05
#
_cell.length_a   1.000
_cell.length_b   1.000
_cell.length_c   1.000
_cell.angle_alpha   90.00
_cell.angle_beta   90.00
_cell.angle_gamma   90.00
#
_symmetry.space_group_name_H-M   'P 1'
#
loop_
_entity.id
_entity.type
_entity.pdbx_description
1 polymer ?
#
loop_
_entity_poly.entity_id
_entity_poly.type
_entity_poly.pdbx_seq_one_letter_code
_entity_poly.pdbx_strand_id
1 'polypeptide(L)'
;MQFVIISGMSGAGKSKAASDLEDLGFYCVDNMPAEMIPQFAQLCLATKGRYEKVALVTDVRASMTFDALFQALQKLDEMHLQYSIYYIEASTEVIIKRYKETRRLHPLMKDGSTLADAIGRERELLAPVRNRASAIIDTSILSTGKLRGILIDLVAGGMREHSMDVRVVSFGFKYGLPLEADLVFDVRFLPNPYYIPELKHQTGLDEPVRNFVFKYQQTLDFTAKVEDLLSFLLPNYLDEGKTDLVIAVGCTGGKHRSVCIAKELFEFISKKGYAATLSHRDMGRR
;
A
#
# COMPACT_ATOMS: atom_id res chain seq x y z
N MET A 1 -19.47 0.45 -11.87
CA MET A 1 -18.24 -0.28 -12.26
C MET A 1 -17.13 0.74 -12.41
N GLN A 2 -15.98 0.52 -11.72
CA GLN A 2 -14.76 1.30 -11.93
C GLN A 2 -13.95 0.64 -13.05
N PHE A 3 -13.68 1.38 -14.13
CA PHE A 3 -12.93 0.86 -15.27
C PHE A 3 -11.69 1.73 -15.50
N VAL A 4 -10.51 1.15 -15.29
CA VAL A 4 -9.23 1.85 -15.39
C VAL A 4 -8.42 1.29 -16.56
N ILE A 5 -7.84 2.18 -17.36
CA ILE A 5 -6.90 1.83 -18.42
C ILE A 5 -5.53 2.36 -18.02
N ILE A 6 -4.58 1.46 -17.78
CA ILE A 6 -3.19 1.80 -17.51
C ILE A 6 -2.44 1.84 -18.83
N SER A 7 -1.90 3.00 -19.18
CA SER A 7 -1.05 3.18 -20.34
C SER A 7 0.24 3.90 -19.93
N GLY A 8 1.17 4.07 -20.84
CA GLY A 8 2.40 4.83 -20.59
C GLY A 8 3.67 4.13 -21.06
N MET A 9 4.80 4.76 -20.77
CA MET A 9 6.13 4.38 -21.26
C MET A 9 6.54 2.96 -20.88
N SER A 10 7.19 2.28 -21.79
CA SER A 10 7.81 0.98 -21.51
C SER A 10 8.92 1.13 -20.48
N GLY A 11 8.90 0.30 -19.41
CA GLY A 11 9.83 0.42 -18.29
C GLY A 11 9.47 1.49 -17.25
N ALA A 12 8.36 2.22 -17.43
CA ALA A 12 7.93 3.24 -16.46
C ALA A 12 7.24 2.66 -15.21
N GLY A 13 6.87 1.37 -15.19
CA GLY A 13 6.28 0.74 -13.99
C GLY A 13 4.81 0.34 -14.13
N LYS A 14 4.26 0.23 -15.34
CA LYS A 14 2.87 -0.21 -15.59
C LYS A 14 2.51 -1.52 -14.88
N SER A 15 3.38 -2.53 -14.96
CA SER A 15 3.12 -3.84 -14.31
C SER A 15 3.09 -3.74 -12.79
N LYS A 16 3.88 -2.83 -12.18
CA LYS A 16 3.80 -2.57 -10.74
C LYS A 16 2.48 -1.89 -10.38
N ALA A 17 2.05 -0.90 -11.17
CA ALA A 17 0.77 -0.24 -10.98
C ALA A 17 -0.41 -1.23 -11.12
N ALA A 18 -0.34 -2.17 -12.08
CA ALA A 18 -1.33 -3.23 -12.23
C ALA A 18 -1.39 -4.15 -11.01
N SER A 19 -0.22 -4.59 -10.52
CA SER A 19 -0.14 -5.40 -9.30
C SER A 19 -0.70 -4.68 -8.07
N ASP A 20 -0.43 -3.37 -7.92
CA ASP A 20 -0.98 -2.57 -6.82
C ASP A 20 -2.51 -2.44 -6.93
N LEU A 21 -3.07 -2.29 -8.14
CA LEU A 21 -4.52 -2.28 -8.35
C LEU A 21 -5.16 -3.66 -8.11
N GLU A 22 -4.46 -4.76 -8.45
CA GLU A 22 -4.91 -6.11 -8.13
C GLU A 22 -5.06 -6.32 -6.62
N ASP A 23 -4.08 -5.87 -5.83
CA ASP A 23 -4.15 -5.85 -4.36
C ASP A 23 -5.30 -4.99 -3.82
N LEU A 24 -5.76 -3.99 -4.58
CA LEU A 24 -6.93 -3.14 -4.26
C LEU A 24 -8.26 -3.74 -4.73
N GLY A 25 -8.23 -5.00 -5.20
CA GLY A 25 -9.40 -5.75 -5.62
C GLY A 25 -9.87 -5.48 -7.05
N PHE A 26 -9.01 -4.91 -7.91
CA PHE A 26 -9.29 -4.82 -9.33
C PHE A 26 -9.02 -6.15 -10.03
N TYR A 27 -9.88 -6.50 -10.96
CA TYR A 27 -9.59 -7.55 -11.93
C TYR A 27 -8.67 -6.98 -13.00
N CYS A 28 -7.39 -7.35 -12.95
CA CYS A 28 -6.36 -6.81 -13.82
C CYS A 28 -6.13 -7.71 -15.04
N VAL A 29 -6.08 -7.11 -16.23
CA VAL A 29 -5.69 -7.79 -17.46
C VAL A 29 -4.50 -7.06 -18.05
N ASP A 30 -3.36 -7.74 -18.12
CA ASP A 30 -2.13 -7.17 -18.71
C ASP A 30 -2.05 -7.47 -20.21
N ASN A 31 -1.46 -6.54 -20.95
CA ASN A 31 -1.20 -6.66 -22.38
C ASN A 31 -2.46 -6.91 -23.24
N MET A 32 -3.58 -6.27 -22.88
CA MET A 32 -4.83 -6.36 -23.65
C MET A 32 -4.67 -5.68 -25.01
N PRO A 33 -4.92 -6.38 -26.14
CA PRO A 33 -5.03 -5.73 -27.45
C PRO A 33 -6.13 -4.67 -27.45
N ALA A 34 -5.84 -3.49 -28.00
CA ALA A 34 -6.76 -2.36 -27.94
C ALA A 34 -8.12 -2.70 -28.59
N GLU A 35 -8.11 -3.49 -29.66
CA GLU A 35 -9.31 -3.93 -30.39
C GLU A 35 -10.25 -4.77 -29.53
N MET A 36 -9.74 -5.43 -28.51
CA MET A 36 -10.52 -6.30 -27.61
C MET A 36 -11.10 -5.56 -26.41
N ILE A 37 -10.67 -4.33 -26.14
CA ILE A 37 -11.15 -3.54 -25.00
C ILE A 37 -12.68 -3.37 -25.01
N PRO A 38 -13.33 -2.99 -26.14
CA PRO A 38 -14.79 -2.82 -26.13
C PRO A 38 -15.55 -4.13 -25.87
N GLN A 39 -15.11 -5.25 -26.45
CA GLN A 39 -15.73 -6.55 -26.24
C GLN A 39 -15.60 -7.01 -24.79
N PHE A 40 -14.41 -6.80 -24.18
CA PHE A 40 -14.18 -7.12 -22.78
C PHE A 40 -15.03 -6.23 -21.86
N ALA A 41 -15.16 -4.94 -22.17
CA ALA A 41 -16.04 -4.04 -21.42
C ALA A 41 -17.52 -4.48 -21.49
N GLN A 42 -18.00 -4.92 -22.66
CA GLN A 42 -19.34 -5.49 -22.84
C GLN A 42 -19.54 -6.74 -21.97
N LEU A 43 -18.56 -7.64 -21.94
CA LEU A 43 -18.58 -8.83 -21.09
C LEU A 43 -18.68 -8.46 -19.60
N CYS A 44 -17.90 -7.48 -19.17
CA CYS A 44 -17.93 -7.00 -17.77
C CYS A 44 -19.31 -6.41 -17.42
N LEU A 45 -19.91 -5.64 -18.29
CA LEU A 45 -21.23 -5.06 -18.10
C LEU A 45 -22.35 -6.14 -18.07
N ALA A 46 -22.23 -7.17 -18.92
CA ALA A 46 -23.21 -8.26 -18.99
C ALA A 46 -23.19 -9.18 -17.75
N THR A 47 -22.05 -9.29 -17.10
CA THR A 47 -21.86 -10.15 -15.90
C THR A 47 -22.15 -9.37 -14.62
N LYS A 48 -23.40 -9.02 -14.37
CA LYS A 48 -23.88 -8.20 -13.23
C LYS A 48 -23.15 -8.53 -11.92
N GLY A 49 -22.36 -7.56 -11.40
CA GLY A 49 -21.72 -7.61 -10.08
C GLY A 49 -20.44 -8.46 -9.97
N ARG A 50 -20.02 -9.19 -11.04
CA ARG A 50 -18.79 -9.99 -11.00
C ARG A 50 -17.53 -9.15 -11.20
N TYR A 51 -17.60 -8.10 -12.01
CA TYR A 51 -16.49 -7.21 -12.34
C TYR A 51 -16.84 -5.76 -11.98
N GLU A 52 -16.82 -5.44 -10.69
CA GLU A 52 -17.10 -4.08 -10.23
C GLU A 52 -15.91 -3.13 -10.39
N LYS A 53 -14.70 -3.69 -10.35
CA LYS A 53 -13.42 -2.98 -10.50
C LYS A 53 -12.57 -3.71 -11.53
N VAL A 54 -12.23 -3.03 -12.62
CA VAL A 54 -11.45 -3.58 -13.73
C VAL A 54 -10.28 -2.65 -14.07
N ALA A 55 -9.10 -3.21 -14.25
CA ALA A 55 -7.94 -2.49 -14.75
C ALA A 55 -7.34 -3.21 -15.96
N LEU A 56 -7.17 -2.48 -17.06
CA LEU A 56 -6.56 -3.00 -18.27
C LEU A 56 -5.22 -2.32 -18.51
N VAL A 57 -4.18 -3.11 -18.71
CA VAL A 57 -2.86 -2.58 -19.11
C VAL A 57 -2.73 -2.69 -20.62
N THR A 58 -2.52 -1.54 -21.28
CA THR A 58 -2.25 -1.47 -22.70
C THR A 58 -0.77 -1.22 -22.95
N ASP A 59 -0.18 -1.98 -23.89
CA ASP A 59 1.21 -1.77 -24.30
C ASP A 59 1.26 -1.40 -25.80
N VAL A 60 2.19 -0.53 -26.15
CA VAL A 60 2.46 -0.11 -27.55
C VAL A 60 2.83 -1.28 -28.47
N ARG A 61 3.26 -2.41 -27.87
CA ARG A 61 3.66 -3.62 -28.63
C ARG A 61 2.52 -4.26 -29.41
N ALA A 62 1.29 -4.13 -28.92
CA ALA A 62 0.14 -4.88 -29.43
C ALA A 62 -0.48 -4.27 -30.70
N SER A 63 -0.23 -2.98 -30.97
CA SER A 63 -0.75 -2.33 -32.18
C SER A 63 0.26 -1.32 -32.70
N MET A 64 0.73 -1.51 -33.94
CA MET A 64 1.56 -0.53 -34.64
C MET A 64 0.82 0.77 -34.98
N THR A 65 -0.46 0.86 -34.63
CA THR A 65 -1.30 2.04 -34.91
C THR A 65 -2.09 2.43 -33.66
N PHE A 66 -1.87 3.66 -33.15
CA PHE A 66 -2.65 4.26 -32.04
C PHE A 66 -4.14 4.37 -32.40
N ASP A 67 -4.50 4.31 -33.66
CA ASP A 67 -5.88 4.36 -34.15
C ASP A 67 -6.75 3.29 -33.46
N ALA A 68 -6.21 2.09 -33.23
CA ALA A 68 -6.95 1.01 -32.54
C ALA A 68 -7.35 1.38 -31.11
N LEU A 69 -6.43 2.00 -30.34
CA LEU A 69 -6.76 2.44 -28.97
C LEU A 69 -7.79 3.57 -28.99
N PHE A 70 -7.63 4.57 -29.87
CA PHE A 70 -8.59 5.66 -29.98
C PHE A 70 -9.97 5.17 -30.45
N GLN A 71 -10.03 4.24 -31.42
CA GLN A 71 -11.28 3.59 -31.81
C GLN A 71 -11.91 2.79 -30.66
N ALA A 72 -11.08 2.11 -29.85
CA ALA A 72 -11.58 1.40 -28.68
C ALA A 72 -12.17 2.37 -27.64
N LEU A 73 -11.47 3.48 -27.35
CA LEU A 73 -11.96 4.52 -26.43
C LEU A 73 -13.26 5.15 -26.95
N GLN A 74 -13.36 5.46 -28.25
CA GLN A 74 -14.59 5.97 -28.84
C GLN A 74 -15.75 4.99 -28.65
N LYS A 75 -15.53 3.69 -28.84
CA LYS A 75 -16.57 2.68 -28.60
C LYS A 75 -16.99 2.60 -27.13
N LEU A 76 -16.05 2.81 -26.19
CA LEU A 76 -16.40 2.90 -24.76
C LEU A 76 -17.25 4.15 -24.48
N ASP A 77 -16.94 5.28 -25.13
CA ASP A 77 -17.73 6.52 -25.05
C ASP A 77 -19.17 6.30 -25.58
N GLU A 78 -19.31 5.63 -26.75
CA GLU A 78 -20.59 5.25 -27.35
C GLU A 78 -21.41 4.31 -26.46
N MET A 79 -20.74 3.46 -25.68
CA MET A 79 -21.37 2.59 -24.66
C MET A 79 -21.73 3.32 -23.36
N HIS A 80 -21.44 4.63 -23.25
CA HIS A 80 -21.59 5.43 -22.02
C HIS A 80 -20.86 4.83 -20.83
N LEU A 81 -19.76 4.10 -21.05
CA LEU A 81 -18.95 3.55 -19.99
C LEU A 81 -18.02 4.63 -19.41
N GLN A 82 -18.12 4.87 -18.11
CA GLN A 82 -17.17 5.73 -17.41
C GLN A 82 -15.86 4.98 -17.19
N TYR A 83 -14.75 5.54 -17.70
CA TYR A 83 -13.41 4.98 -17.52
C TYR A 83 -12.42 6.08 -17.17
N SER A 84 -11.30 5.69 -16.56
CA SER A 84 -10.16 6.56 -16.26
C SER A 84 -8.91 6.02 -16.95
N ILE A 85 -8.11 6.91 -17.53
CA ILE A 85 -6.80 6.56 -18.09
C ILE A 85 -5.72 7.03 -17.13
N TYR A 86 -4.93 6.09 -16.59
CA TYR A 86 -3.75 6.39 -15.78
C TYR A 86 -2.51 6.22 -16.64
N TYR A 87 -1.82 7.32 -16.93
CA TYR A 87 -0.63 7.33 -17.77
C TYR A 87 0.62 7.29 -16.90
N ILE A 88 1.40 6.21 -17.02
CA ILE A 88 2.63 6.00 -16.25
C ILE A 88 3.83 6.41 -17.09
N GLU A 89 4.61 7.36 -16.57
CA GLU A 89 5.83 7.81 -17.25
C GLU A 89 7.04 7.83 -16.30
N ALA A 90 8.23 7.97 -16.88
CA ALA A 90 9.45 8.24 -16.14
C ALA A 90 10.44 9.00 -17.03
N SER A 91 11.47 9.59 -16.44
CA SER A 91 12.55 10.24 -17.17
C SER A 91 13.32 9.25 -18.04
N THR A 92 13.93 9.73 -19.10
CA THR A 92 14.70 8.89 -20.04
C THR A 92 15.85 8.17 -19.32
N GLU A 93 16.52 8.85 -18.39
CA GLU A 93 17.64 8.31 -17.61
C GLU A 93 17.17 7.14 -16.73
N VAL A 94 16.02 7.30 -16.07
CA VAL A 94 15.44 6.26 -15.20
C VAL A 94 15.00 5.05 -16.02
N ILE A 95 14.38 5.26 -17.18
CA ILE A 95 13.99 4.17 -18.08
C ILE A 95 15.23 3.42 -18.56
N ILE A 96 16.28 4.14 -19.02
CA ILE A 96 17.55 3.53 -19.45
C ILE A 96 18.15 2.68 -18.32
N LYS A 97 18.19 3.21 -17.10
CA LYS A 97 18.69 2.48 -15.93
C LYS A 97 17.91 1.17 -15.70
N ARG A 98 16.59 1.24 -15.68
CA ARG A 98 15.70 0.07 -15.49
C ARG A 98 15.87 -0.98 -16.60
N TYR A 99 16.05 -0.57 -17.85
CA TYR A 99 16.30 -1.49 -18.96
C TYR A 99 17.65 -2.21 -18.83
N LYS A 100 18.70 -1.49 -18.40
CA LYS A 100 20.01 -2.09 -18.13
C LYS A 100 19.95 -3.11 -16.99
N GLU A 101 19.20 -2.83 -15.92
CA GLU A 101 19.01 -3.72 -14.78
C GLU A 101 18.26 -5.00 -15.18
N THR A 102 17.22 -4.87 -16.00
CA THR A 102 16.36 -6.01 -16.40
C THR A 102 16.88 -6.77 -17.61
N ARG A 103 17.91 -6.27 -18.31
CA ARG A 103 18.49 -6.86 -19.53
C ARG A 103 17.47 -7.15 -20.63
N ARG A 104 16.41 -6.34 -20.73
CA ARG A 104 15.39 -6.46 -21.78
C ARG A 104 15.68 -5.52 -22.92
N LEU A 105 15.21 -5.86 -24.13
CA LEU A 105 15.23 -4.96 -25.27
C LEU A 105 13.98 -4.07 -25.25
N HIS A 106 14.17 -2.80 -25.63
CA HIS A 106 13.04 -1.88 -25.77
C HIS A 106 12.18 -2.26 -26.98
N PRO A 107 10.83 -2.23 -26.88
CA PRO A 107 9.94 -2.67 -27.97
C PRO A 107 10.16 -1.96 -29.31
N LEU A 108 10.52 -0.67 -29.25
CA LEU A 108 10.77 0.15 -30.44
C LEU A 108 12.27 0.24 -30.79
N MET A 109 13.09 -0.66 -30.28
CA MET A 109 14.50 -0.74 -30.65
C MET A 109 14.61 -1.18 -32.11
N LYS A 110 15.38 -0.44 -32.90
CA LYS A 110 15.69 -0.77 -34.31
C LYS A 110 17.22 -0.90 -34.46
N ASP A 111 17.65 -1.63 -35.47
CA ASP A 111 19.07 -1.76 -35.77
C ASP A 111 19.70 -0.37 -35.98
N GLY A 112 20.82 -0.15 -35.35
CA GLY A 112 21.56 1.12 -35.38
C GLY A 112 20.96 2.27 -34.55
N SER A 113 19.85 2.07 -33.80
CA SER A 113 19.31 3.10 -32.93
C SER A 113 19.77 2.91 -31.49
N THR A 114 19.89 4.01 -30.73
CA THR A 114 20.16 3.95 -29.28
C THR A 114 18.86 3.71 -28.48
N LEU A 115 19.03 3.26 -27.25
CA LEU A 115 17.89 3.12 -26.33
C LEU A 115 17.20 4.48 -26.06
N ALA A 116 17.97 5.57 -26.01
CA ALA A 116 17.41 6.92 -25.89
C ALA A 116 16.53 7.31 -27.08
N ASP A 117 16.94 6.98 -28.31
CA ASP A 117 16.14 7.23 -29.51
C ASP A 117 14.83 6.42 -29.51
N ALA A 118 14.89 5.17 -29.05
CA ALA A 118 13.69 4.32 -28.94
C ALA A 118 12.69 4.88 -27.89
N ILE A 119 13.19 5.35 -26.75
CA ILE A 119 12.38 6.00 -25.71
C ILE A 119 11.78 7.33 -26.23
N GLY A 120 12.57 8.14 -26.94
CA GLY A 120 12.10 9.38 -27.54
C GLY A 120 10.93 9.14 -28.50
N ARG A 121 11.10 8.18 -29.43
CA ARG A 121 10.03 7.76 -30.36
C ARG A 121 8.79 7.25 -29.64
N GLU A 122 8.96 6.45 -28.58
CA GLU A 122 7.81 5.97 -27.81
C GLU A 122 7.05 7.13 -27.15
N ARG A 123 7.77 8.11 -26.59
CA ARG A 123 7.19 9.30 -25.98
C ARG A 123 6.36 10.12 -26.96
N GLU A 124 6.88 10.35 -28.18
CA GLU A 124 6.16 11.04 -29.24
C GLU A 124 4.89 10.26 -29.66
N LEU A 125 5.03 8.96 -29.84
CA LEU A 125 3.93 8.08 -30.20
C LEU A 125 2.83 8.07 -29.12
N LEU A 126 3.18 8.08 -27.83
CA LEU A 126 2.22 8.03 -26.72
C LEU A 126 1.67 9.41 -26.32
N ALA A 127 2.16 10.52 -26.90
CA ALA A 127 1.71 11.86 -26.54
C ALA A 127 0.18 12.05 -26.65
N PRO A 128 -0.52 11.52 -27.68
CA PRO A 128 -1.97 11.64 -27.76
C PRO A 128 -2.71 10.92 -26.62
N VAL A 129 -2.21 9.75 -26.15
CA VAL A 129 -2.78 9.01 -25.02
C VAL A 129 -2.53 9.77 -23.71
N ARG A 130 -1.31 10.30 -23.54
CA ARG A 130 -0.94 11.14 -22.40
C ARG A 130 -1.86 12.35 -22.26
N ASN A 131 -2.21 13.01 -23.37
CA ASN A 131 -3.09 14.17 -23.38
C ASN A 131 -4.55 13.85 -23.00
N ARG A 132 -4.98 12.60 -23.15
CA ARG A 132 -6.32 12.12 -22.73
C ARG A 132 -6.32 11.48 -21.35
N ALA A 133 -5.16 11.39 -20.68
CA ALA A 133 -5.05 10.75 -19.38
C ALA A 133 -5.84 11.53 -18.32
N SER A 134 -6.60 10.79 -17.49
CA SER A 134 -7.27 11.32 -16.30
C SER A 134 -6.26 11.64 -15.19
N ALA A 135 -5.14 10.90 -15.16
CA ALA A 135 -4.01 11.16 -14.27
C ALA A 135 -2.69 10.78 -14.95
N ILE A 136 -1.66 11.59 -14.75
CA ILE A 136 -0.29 11.33 -15.20
C ILE A 136 0.56 11.07 -13.96
N ILE A 137 1.24 9.92 -13.92
CA ILE A 137 2.05 9.48 -12.79
C ILE A 137 3.51 9.36 -13.24
N ASP A 138 4.33 10.31 -12.81
CA ASP A 138 5.78 10.26 -13.04
C ASP A 138 6.46 9.43 -11.94
N THR A 139 6.99 8.27 -12.33
CA THR A 139 7.65 7.33 -11.43
C THR A 139 9.16 7.52 -11.33
N SER A 140 9.71 8.62 -11.85
CA SER A 140 11.16 8.85 -11.89
C SER A 140 11.82 8.81 -10.53
N ILE A 141 11.16 9.37 -9.52
CA ILE A 141 11.65 9.47 -8.14
C ILE A 141 10.72 8.82 -7.12
N LEU A 142 9.65 8.15 -7.59
CA LEU A 142 8.70 7.51 -6.68
C LEU A 142 9.24 6.18 -6.16
N SER A 143 9.11 5.96 -4.85
CA SER A 143 9.17 4.62 -4.27
C SER A 143 7.93 3.82 -4.69
N THR A 144 8.00 2.49 -4.58
CA THR A 144 6.87 1.60 -4.85
C THR A 144 5.66 1.93 -3.96
N GLY A 145 5.91 2.32 -2.72
CA GLY A 145 4.87 2.71 -1.78
C GLY A 145 4.18 4.02 -2.13
N LYS A 146 4.95 5.01 -2.60
CA LYS A 146 4.36 6.27 -3.08
C LYS A 146 3.49 6.06 -4.32
N LEU A 147 3.92 5.19 -5.25
CA LEU A 147 3.10 4.81 -6.39
C LEU A 147 1.77 4.19 -5.94
N ARG A 148 1.84 3.23 -5.00
CA ARG A 148 0.64 2.60 -4.42
C ARG A 148 -0.28 3.63 -3.75
N GLY A 149 0.28 4.57 -2.96
CA GLY A 149 -0.49 5.65 -2.34
C GLY A 149 -1.26 6.50 -3.37
N ILE A 150 -0.58 6.93 -4.43
CA ILE A 150 -1.20 7.69 -5.53
C ILE A 150 -2.35 6.89 -6.18
N LEU A 151 -2.16 5.60 -6.42
CA LEU A 151 -3.20 4.74 -7.00
C LEU A 151 -4.41 4.59 -6.07
N ILE A 152 -4.18 4.45 -4.76
CA ILE A 152 -5.26 4.41 -3.76
C ILE A 152 -6.07 5.70 -3.81
N ASP A 153 -5.41 6.86 -3.81
CA ASP A 153 -6.08 8.17 -3.86
C ASP A 153 -6.90 8.33 -5.13
N LEU A 154 -6.36 7.92 -6.28
CA LEU A 154 -7.05 8.01 -7.57
C LEU A 154 -8.30 7.12 -7.63
N VAL A 155 -8.26 5.90 -7.09
CA VAL A 155 -9.42 4.99 -7.13
C VAL A 155 -10.42 5.24 -6.01
N ALA A 156 -10.00 5.84 -4.89
CA ALA A 156 -10.86 6.19 -3.76
C ALA A 156 -11.53 7.58 -3.89
N GLY A 157 -11.23 8.33 -4.96
CA GLY A 157 -11.76 9.69 -5.14
C GLY A 157 -11.17 10.72 -4.17
N GLY A 158 -9.93 10.51 -3.72
CA GLY A 158 -9.18 11.49 -2.93
C GLY A 158 -9.50 11.55 -1.44
N MET A 159 -10.17 10.55 -0.89
CA MET A 159 -10.47 10.49 0.54
C MET A 159 -9.99 9.18 1.19
N ARG A 160 -8.71 9.04 1.47
CA ARG A 160 -8.24 8.10 2.50
C ARG A 160 -7.12 8.73 3.32
N GLU A 161 -7.42 8.93 4.60
CA GLU A 161 -6.43 9.03 5.65
C GLU A 161 -5.70 7.67 5.72
N HIS A 162 -4.39 7.70 5.74
CA HIS A 162 -3.43 6.61 5.95
C HIS A 162 -3.86 5.17 5.54
N SER A 163 -3.19 4.59 4.57
CA SER A 163 -3.51 3.25 4.00
C SER A 163 -2.77 2.08 4.64
N MET A 164 -2.10 2.28 5.78
CA MET A 164 -1.37 1.23 6.50
C MET A 164 -2.19 0.75 7.71
N ASP A 165 -2.47 -0.56 7.75
CA ASP A 165 -3.11 -1.20 8.90
C ASP A 165 -2.07 -1.46 10.00
N VAL A 166 -2.29 -0.93 11.21
CA VAL A 166 -1.37 -1.11 12.34
C VAL A 166 -1.98 -2.05 13.37
N ARG A 167 -1.34 -3.19 13.60
CA ARG A 167 -1.76 -4.15 14.62
C ARG A 167 -0.89 -4.02 15.86
N VAL A 168 -1.50 -3.68 17.00
CA VAL A 168 -0.82 -3.65 18.30
C VAL A 168 -1.14 -4.92 19.06
N VAL A 169 -0.11 -5.68 19.45
CA VAL A 169 -0.27 -6.99 20.10
C VAL A 169 0.44 -7.01 21.44
N SER A 170 -0.26 -7.24 22.53
CA SER A 170 0.41 -7.55 23.82
C SER A 170 0.71 -9.04 23.93
N PHE A 171 1.89 -9.39 24.46
CA PHE A 171 2.31 -10.78 24.61
C PHE A 171 3.13 -11.03 25.87
N GLY A 172 3.31 -12.31 26.21
CA GLY A 172 4.19 -12.79 27.29
C GLY A 172 5.44 -13.46 26.75
N PHE A 173 6.63 -12.96 27.12
CA PHE A 173 7.90 -13.56 26.70
C PHE A 173 8.01 -15.05 27.03
N LYS A 174 7.37 -15.52 28.11
CA LYS A 174 7.35 -16.95 28.47
C LYS A 174 6.67 -17.84 27.42
N TYR A 175 5.88 -17.23 26.50
CA TYR A 175 5.19 -17.94 25.41
C TYR A 175 5.80 -17.69 24.04
N GLY A 176 6.99 -17.07 23.98
CA GLY A 176 7.70 -16.74 22.74
C GLY A 176 7.22 -15.42 22.12
N LEU A 177 8.02 -14.92 21.19
CA LEU A 177 7.71 -13.72 20.41
C LEU A 177 6.59 -14.00 19.40
N PRO A 178 5.73 -13.02 19.08
CA PRO A 178 4.87 -13.11 17.90
C PRO A 178 5.75 -13.13 16.64
N LEU A 179 5.52 -14.13 15.76
CA LEU A 179 6.37 -14.34 14.57
C LEU A 179 6.21 -13.23 13.53
N GLU A 180 5.03 -12.62 13.48
CA GLU A 180 4.68 -11.54 12.56
C GLU A 180 5.12 -10.14 13.05
N ALA A 181 5.74 -10.01 14.23
CA ALA A 181 6.07 -8.71 14.80
C ALA A 181 7.20 -8.00 14.05
N ASP A 182 6.92 -6.79 13.57
CA ASP A 182 7.92 -5.90 12.97
C ASP A 182 8.69 -5.10 14.03
N LEU A 183 7.99 -4.61 15.06
CA LEU A 183 8.56 -3.90 16.20
C LEU A 183 8.23 -4.64 17.49
N VAL A 184 9.22 -4.81 18.34
CA VAL A 184 9.03 -5.48 19.66
C VAL A 184 9.55 -4.60 20.78
N PHE A 185 8.67 -4.25 21.70
CA PHE A 185 9.02 -3.48 22.91
C PHE A 185 8.95 -4.37 24.15
N ASP A 186 10.08 -4.49 24.85
CA ASP A 186 10.16 -5.20 26.12
C ASP A 186 9.86 -4.26 27.28
N VAL A 187 8.76 -4.49 28.00
CA VAL A 187 8.36 -3.68 29.15
C VAL A 187 8.53 -4.41 30.49
N ARG A 188 9.42 -5.42 30.56
CA ARG A 188 9.68 -6.17 31.80
C ARG A 188 10.38 -5.35 32.88
N PHE A 189 11.08 -4.29 32.49
CA PHE A 189 11.75 -3.37 33.40
C PHE A 189 10.79 -2.46 34.18
N LEU A 190 9.52 -2.32 33.71
CA LEU A 190 8.51 -1.54 34.43
C LEU A 190 8.07 -2.23 35.75
N PRO A 191 7.60 -1.46 36.72
CA PRO A 191 7.08 -1.99 37.97
C PRO A 191 6.02 -3.07 37.78
N ASN A 192 6.12 -4.18 38.52
CA ASN A 192 5.33 -5.37 38.25
C ASN A 192 4.11 -5.48 39.18
N PRO A 193 2.88 -5.30 38.69
CA PRO A 193 1.65 -5.42 39.49
C PRO A 193 1.45 -6.79 40.11
N TYR A 194 2.11 -7.84 39.59
CA TYR A 194 2.00 -9.21 40.08
C TYR A 194 2.38 -9.35 41.58
N TYR A 195 3.27 -8.48 42.10
CA TYR A 195 3.71 -8.51 43.51
C TYR A 195 2.75 -7.79 44.46
N ILE A 196 1.67 -7.18 43.92
CA ILE A 196 0.62 -6.56 44.72
C ILE A 196 -0.56 -7.53 44.81
N PRO A 197 -0.92 -8.06 45.99
CA PRO A 197 -1.94 -9.10 46.13
C PRO A 197 -3.27 -8.75 45.47
N GLU A 198 -3.71 -7.50 45.58
CA GLU A 198 -4.97 -6.97 45.06
C GLU A 198 -4.96 -6.85 43.53
N LEU A 199 -3.78 -6.73 42.88
CA LEU A 199 -3.63 -6.55 41.44
C LEU A 199 -3.25 -7.84 40.70
N LYS A 200 -2.72 -8.84 41.43
CA LYS A 200 -2.18 -10.08 40.87
C LYS A 200 -3.15 -10.81 39.93
N HIS A 201 -4.44 -10.83 40.28
CA HIS A 201 -5.47 -11.56 39.53
C HIS A 201 -6.15 -10.71 38.46
N GLN A 202 -5.98 -9.40 38.50
CA GLN A 202 -6.47 -8.45 37.55
C GLN A 202 -5.62 -8.46 36.23
N THR A 203 -6.01 -7.69 35.26
CA THR A 203 -5.31 -7.55 33.96
C THR A 203 -4.91 -6.09 33.71
N GLY A 204 -4.12 -5.83 32.70
CA GLY A 204 -3.76 -4.46 32.33
C GLY A 204 -4.93 -3.65 31.74
N LEU A 205 -6.09 -4.25 31.51
CA LEU A 205 -7.33 -3.53 31.14
C LEU A 205 -8.05 -2.96 32.33
N ASP A 206 -7.79 -3.51 33.55
CA ASP A 206 -8.43 -3.07 34.76
C ASP A 206 -7.78 -1.77 35.27
N GLU A 207 -8.62 -0.81 35.63
CA GLU A 207 -8.18 0.53 36.06
C GLU A 207 -7.17 0.53 37.21
N PRO A 208 -7.30 -0.28 38.29
CA PRO A 208 -6.32 -0.33 39.37
C PRO A 208 -4.91 -0.74 38.89
N VAL A 209 -4.83 -1.68 37.93
CA VAL A 209 -3.55 -2.13 37.35
C VAL A 209 -2.96 -1.02 36.46
N ARG A 210 -3.78 -0.37 35.63
CA ARG A 210 -3.35 0.76 34.82
C ARG A 210 -2.81 1.90 35.70
N ASN A 211 -3.55 2.29 36.73
CA ASN A 211 -3.15 3.35 37.64
C ASN A 211 -1.84 3.01 38.37
N PHE A 212 -1.63 1.74 38.75
CA PHE A 212 -0.37 1.29 39.30
C PHE A 212 0.79 1.41 38.32
N VAL A 213 0.62 0.95 37.10
CA VAL A 213 1.69 0.97 36.05
C VAL A 213 2.06 2.40 35.67
N PHE A 214 1.07 3.27 35.47
CA PHE A 214 1.30 4.64 34.98
C PHE A 214 1.62 5.66 36.11
N LYS A 215 1.57 5.30 37.37
CA LYS A 215 1.99 6.21 38.43
C LYS A 215 3.51 6.44 38.50
N TYR A 216 4.30 5.61 37.83
CA TYR A 216 5.76 5.70 37.83
C TYR A 216 6.28 6.53 36.67
N GLN A 217 7.17 7.49 36.94
CA GLN A 217 7.76 8.37 35.93
C GLN A 217 8.43 7.59 34.81
N GLN A 218 9.11 6.52 35.11
CA GLN A 218 9.75 5.63 34.16
C GLN A 218 8.78 5.02 33.11
N THR A 219 7.51 4.78 33.50
CA THR A 219 6.48 4.33 32.53
C THR A 219 6.08 5.44 31.61
N LEU A 220 5.85 6.64 32.13
CA LEU A 220 5.49 7.83 31.36
C LEU A 220 6.59 8.20 30.38
N ASP A 221 7.85 8.22 30.85
CA ASP A 221 9.02 8.53 29.99
C ASP A 221 9.20 7.51 28.86
N PHE A 222 9.03 6.22 29.17
CA PHE A 222 9.11 5.16 28.16
C PHE A 222 8.00 5.32 27.11
N THR A 223 6.76 5.51 27.55
CA THR A 223 5.62 5.63 26.63
C THR A 223 5.81 6.85 25.72
N ALA A 224 6.18 8.00 26.26
CA ALA A 224 6.44 9.21 25.51
C ALA A 224 7.55 9.03 24.44
N LYS A 225 8.65 8.33 24.80
CA LYS A 225 9.73 8.03 23.84
C LYS A 225 9.30 7.08 22.72
N VAL A 226 8.46 6.08 23.05
CA VAL A 226 7.93 5.17 22.01
C VAL A 226 6.93 5.89 21.11
N GLU A 227 6.08 6.75 21.64
CA GLU A 227 5.15 7.58 20.87
C GLU A 227 5.88 8.54 19.92
N ASP A 228 6.97 9.17 20.38
CA ASP A 228 7.82 10.01 19.53
C ASP A 228 8.47 9.19 18.42
N LEU A 229 9.05 8.02 18.76
CA LEU A 229 9.60 7.10 17.78
C LEU A 229 8.56 6.65 16.75
N LEU A 230 7.36 6.29 17.18
CA LEU A 230 6.29 5.89 16.26
C LEU A 230 5.80 7.06 15.40
N SER A 231 5.77 8.28 15.94
CA SER A 231 5.46 9.49 15.14
C SER A 231 6.43 9.70 13.99
N PHE A 232 7.70 9.32 14.18
CA PHE A 232 8.72 9.33 13.13
C PHE A 232 8.59 8.13 12.19
N LEU A 233 8.41 6.91 12.70
CA LEU A 233 8.44 5.69 11.91
C LEU A 233 7.20 5.50 11.02
N LEU A 234 5.99 5.78 11.52
CA LEU A 234 4.75 5.50 10.82
C LEU A 234 4.67 6.16 9.43
N PRO A 235 4.95 7.48 9.27
CA PRO A 235 4.97 8.09 7.94
C PRO A 235 6.09 7.54 7.04
N ASN A 236 7.26 7.20 7.61
CA ASN A 236 8.35 6.64 6.82
C ASN A 236 8.05 5.21 6.32
N TYR A 237 7.37 4.38 7.13
CA TYR A 237 6.90 3.06 6.69
C TYR A 237 5.82 3.17 5.61
N LEU A 238 4.92 4.13 5.74
CA LEU A 238 3.92 4.41 4.71
C LEU A 238 4.58 4.85 3.39
N ASP A 239 5.55 5.75 3.47
CA ASP A 239 6.33 6.24 2.32
C ASP A 239 7.17 5.13 1.65
N GLU A 240 7.62 4.15 2.42
CA GLU A 240 8.31 2.96 1.90
C GLU A 240 7.34 1.97 1.23
N GLY A 241 6.06 2.02 1.59
CA GLY A 241 4.99 1.21 1.01
C GLY A 241 4.51 0.05 1.87
N LYS A 242 4.83 0.11 3.15
CA LYS A 242 4.35 -0.89 4.10
C LYS A 242 2.84 -0.76 4.27
N THR A 243 2.11 -1.85 4.06
CA THR A 243 0.64 -1.89 4.13
C THR A 243 0.12 -2.48 5.43
N ASP A 244 0.96 -3.20 6.16
CA ASP A 244 0.67 -3.82 7.45
C ASP A 244 1.87 -3.65 8.37
N LEU A 245 1.64 -3.24 9.62
CA LEU A 245 2.67 -3.06 10.64
C LEU A 245 2.22 -3.71 11.93
N VAL A 246 3.03 -4.63 12.45
CA VAL A 246 2.76 -5.31 13.73
C VAL A 246 3.69 -4.80 14.81
N ILE A 247 3.11 -4.15 15.81
CA ILE A 247 3.81 -3.64 17.01
C ILE A 247 3.50 -4.55 18.19
N ALA A 248 4.50 -5.29 18.64
CA ALA A 248 4.37 -6.22 19.76
C ALA A 248 4.94 -5.62 21.06
N VAL A 249 4.16 -5.67 22.13
CA VAL A 249 4.57 -5.22 23.48
C VAL A 249 4.61 -6.42 24.41
N GLY A 250 5.78 -6.72 24.99
CA GLY A 250 6.01 -7.92 25.79
C GLY A 250 6.32 -7.64 27.25
N CYS A 251 5.63 -8.36 28.16
CA CYS A 251 6.07 -8.52 29.54
C CYS A 251 6.27 -10.00 29.87
N THR A 252 6.55 -10.38 31.13
CA THR A 252 6.83 -11.78 31.46
C THR A 252 5.69 -12.71 31.08
N GLY A 253 4.46 -12.43 31.54
CA GLY A 253 3.29 -13.28 31.33
C GLY A 253 2.24 -12.75 30.35
N GLY A 254 2.41 -11.55 29.80
CA GLY A 254 1.44 -10.99 28.83
C GLY A 254 0.11 -10.52 29.44
N LYS A 255 0.03 -10.32 30.77
CA LYS A 255 -1.24 -10.09 31.47
C LYS A 255 -1.42 -8.64 31.98
N HIS A 256 -0.37 -7.99 32.43
CA HIS A 256 -0.44 -6.70 33.15
C HIS A 256 0.23 -5.58 32.34
N ARG A 257 1.56 -5.37 32.49
CA ARG A 257 2.34 -4.26 31.93
C ARG A 257 2.21 -4.13 30.41
N SER A 258 2.39 -5.25 29.69
CA SER A 258 2.28 -5.25 28.22
C SER A 258 0.89 -4.89 27.74
N VAL A 259 -0.15 -5.30 28.43
CA VAL A 259 -1.55 -4.96 28.13
C VAL A 259 -1.81 -3.47 28.29
N CYS A 260 -1.34 -2.87 29.42
CA CYS A 260 -1.45 -1.43 29.66
C CYS A 260 -0.77 -0.60 28.56
N ILE A 261 0.49 -0.93 28.25
CA ILE A 261 1.28 -0.17 27.26
C ILE A 261 0.74 -0.39 25.84
N ALA A 262 0.37 -1.62 25.48
CA ALA A 262 -0.22 -1.88 24.16
C ALA A 262 -1.52 -1.08 23.93
N LYS A 263 -2.37 -0.96 24.94
CA LYS A 263 -3.57 -0.14 24.89
C LYS A 263 -3.24 1.34 24.67
N GLU A 264 -2.26 1.88 25.39
CA GLU A 264 -1.82 3.27 25.24
C GLU A 264 -1.32 3.56 23.82
N LEU A 265 -0.44 2.69 23.30
CA LEU A 265 0.08 2.84 21.93
C LEU A 265 -1.02 2.71 20.87
N PHE A 266 -1.98 1.80 21.07
CA PHE A 266 -3.14 1.68 20.18
C PHE A 266 -3.97 2.98 20.16
N GLU A 267 -4.26 3.56 21.32
CA GLU A 267 -5.01 4.81 21.44
C GLU A 267 -4.25 5.97 20.78
N PHE A 268 -2.93 6.03 20.97
CA PHE A 268 -2.06 7.02 20.34
C PHE A 268 -2.08 6.91 18.80
N ILE A 269 -1.88 5.71 18.26
CA ILE A 269 -1.85 5.45 16.80
C ILE A 269 -3.21 5.77 16.17
N SER A 270 -4.31 5.39 16.83
CA SER A 270 -5.67 5.70 16.38
C SER A 270 -5.92 7.21 16.34
N LYS A 271 -5.45 7.97 17.34
CA LYS A 271 -5.54 9.44 17.37
C LYS A 271 -4.75 10.11 16.25
N LYS A 272 -3.71 9.46 15.74
CA LYS A 272 -2.92 9.93 14.57
C LYS A 272 -3.61 9.64 13.23
N GLY A 273 -4.79 8.99 13.22
CA GLY A 273 -5.57 8.72 12.00
C GLY A 273 -5.21 7.42 11.29
N TYR A 274 -4.34 6.57 11.87
CA TYR A 274 -4.06 5.26 11.28
C TYR A 274 -5.15 4.24 11.61
N ALA A 275 -5.48 3.38 10.66
CA ALA A 275 -6.31 2.20 10.92
C ALA A 275 -5.54 1.29 11.89
N ALA A 276 -6.05 1.15 13.11
CA ALA A 276 -5.36 0.39 14.14
C ALA A 276 -6.26 -0.69 14.74
N THR A 277 -5.66 -1.81 15.14
CA THR A 277 -6.32 -2.89 15.89
C THR A 277 -5.49 -3.26 17.10
N LEU A 278 -6.16 -3.67 18.18
CA LEU A 278 -5.52 -4.09 19.43
C LEU A 278 -5.89 -5.53 19.74
N SER A 279 -4.89 -6.35 20.06
CA SER A 279 -5.11 -7.71 20.53
C SER A 279 -4.20 -8.07 21.71
N HIS A 280 -4.64 -9.02 22.55
CA HIS A 280 -3.94 -9.48 23.72
C HIS A 280 -3.74 -10.99 23.64
N ARG A 281 -2.60 -11.42 23.04
CA ARG A 281 -2.35 -12.84 22.69
C ARG A 281 -2.39 -13.78 23.90
N ASP A 282 -1.81 -13.33 25.02
CA ASP A 282 -1.57 -14.23 26.16
C ASP A 282 -2.30 -13.80 27.45
N MET A 283 -3.16 -12.78 27.41
CA MET A 283 -3.83 -12.23 28.59
C MET A 283 -4.68 -13.27 29.34
N GLY A 284 -5.32 -14.18 28.62
CA GLY A 284 -6.15 -15.26 29.19
C GLY A 284 -5.42 -16.57 29.50
N ARG A 285 -4.11 -16.67 29.20
CA ARG A 285 -3.33 -17.89 29.44
C ARG A 285 -2.96 -18.01 30.91
N ARG A 286 -3.12 -19.20 31.47
CA ARG A 286 -2.75 -19.56 32.86
C ARG A 286 -1.32 -20.05 32.96
#